data_d291377bdf0578b0a65fe6319619ec98
#
_entry.id   d291377bdf0578b0a65fe6319619ec98
#
_cell.length_a   1.000
_cell.length_b   1.000
_cell.length_c   1.000
_cell.angle_alpha   90.00
_cell.angle_beta   90.00
_cell.angle_gamma   90.00
#
_symmetry.space_group_name_H-M   'P 1'
#
loop_
_entity.id
_entity.type
_entity.pdbx_description
1 polymer ?
#
loop_
_entity_poly.entity_id
_entity_poly.type
_entity_poly.pdbx_seq_one_letter_code
_entity_poly.pdbx_strand_id
1 'polypeptide(L)'
;MLEIIACSIEDAIAAEAGGADRLEIISHYEVGGLTPPVEMVKEIAARVKIPLRVMVRESEPFEVRDEAEIERLCQSARAFAELDVDGLVLGFLLGGEHGNIIDHDLLARVLACAPNTKATFHRAFEELPEPFSAIVEMSFHPQIDRILTSGGSRDWPDKVEEFAAYLRVAQSNIEILVGGGTDAEVIRLLKPVGIREFHVGKAVREGQRIDGVVLANKVRELKTLIEQ
;
A
#
# COMPACT_ATOMS: atom_id res chain seq x y z
N MET A 1 -13.14 -2.57 2.72
CA MET A 1 -12.06 -3.58 2.70
C MET A 1 -11.01 -3.22 3.74
N LEU A 2 -10.46 -4.21 4.43
CA LEU A 2 -9.39 -4.05 5.43
C LEU A 2 -8.11 -4.73 4.95
N GLU A 3 -7.07 -3.96 4.69
CA GLU A 3 -5.72 -4.44 4.40
C GLU A 3 -4.83 -4.30 5.63
N ILE A 4 -4.08 -5.37 5.95
CA ILE A 4 -3.20 -5.41 7.11
C ILE A 4 -1.75 -5.57 6.67
N ILE A 5 -0.85 -4.78 7.27
CA ILE A 5 0.61 -4.93 7.09
C ILE A 5 1.07 -6.19 7.83
N ALA A 6 1.73 -7.10 7.10
CA ALA A 6 2.38 -8.28 7.64
C ALA A 6 3.88 -8.27 7.34
N CYS A 7 4.68 -8.45 8.39
CA CYS A 7 6.14 -8.52 8.32
C CYS A 7 6.66 -9.93 8.62
N SER A 8 5.77 -10.87 8.91
CA SER A 8 6.09 -12.26 9.22
C SER A 8 4.93 -13.19 8.84
N ILE A 9 5.19 -14.48 8.86
CA ILE A 9 4.18 -15.51 8.63
C ILE A 9 3.13 -15.48 9.74
N GLU A 10 3.53 -15.26 10.98
CA GLU A 10 2.66 -15.17 12.15
C GLU A 10 1.71 -13.97 12.02
N ASP A 11 2.21 -12.83 11.57
CA ASP A 11 1.38 -11.65 11.28
C ASP A 11 0.31 -11.97 10.24
N ALA A 12 0.70 -12.63 9.14
CA ALA A 12 -0.20 -12.98 8.04
C ALA A 12 -1.34 -13.92 8.52
N ILE A 13 -0.99 -14.98 9.28
CA ILE A 13 -1.95 -15.93 9.85
C ILE A 13 -2.90 -15.23 10.83
N ALA A 14 -2.37 -14.37 11.70
CA ALA A 14 -3.18 -13.64 12.67
C ALA A 14 -4.14 -12.64 12.01
N ALA A 15 -3.68 -11.96 10.96
CA ALA A 15 -4.49 -11.02 10.19
C ALA A 15 -5.65 -11.74 9.48
N GLU A 16 -5.38 -12.85 8.78
CA GLU A 16 -6.43 -13.67 8.15
C GLU A 16 -7.43 -14.22 9.18
N ALA A 17 -6.94 -14.76 10.28
CA ALA A 17 -7.80 -15.25 11.38
C ALA A 17 -8.66 -14.15 12.01
N GLY A 18 -8.22 -12.90 11.93
CA GLY A 18 -8.98 -11.72 12.34
C GLY A 18 -9.99 -11.24 11.30
N GLY A 19 -9.96 -11.74 10.08
CA GLY A 19 -10.88 -11.38 9.00
C GLY A 19 -10.37 -10.23 8.12
N ALA A 20 -9.06 -10.04 8.01
CA ALA A 20 -8.48 -9.16 7.00
C ALA A 20 -8.91 -9.59 5.59
N ASP A 21 -9.16 -8.63 4.70
CA ASP A 21 -9.54 -8.90 3.31
C ASP A 21 -8.32 -9.05 2.40
N ARG A 22 -7.18 -8.45 2.78
CA ARG A 22 -5.92 -8.46 2.03
C ARG A 22 -4.74 -8.22 2.97
N LEU A 23 -3.56 -8.66 2.56
CA LEU A 23 -2.31 -8.35 3.25
C LEU A 23 -1.43 -7.48 2.36
N GLU A 24 -0.72 -6.52 2.98
CA GLU A 24 0.49 -5.96 2.42
C GLU A 24 1.70 -6.63 3.09
N ILE A 25 2.55 -7.26 2.28
CA ILE A 25 3.75 -7.94 2.77
C ILE A 25 4.96 -7.04 2.57
N ILE A 26 5.65 -6.71 3.67
CA ILE A 26 6.82 -5.85 3.68
C ILE A 26 7.95 -6.45 4.51
N SER A 27 9.17 -5.96 4.29
CA SER A 27 10.26 -5.99 5.27
C SER A 27 10.53 -4.57 5.78
N HIS A 28 11.37 -4.39 6.80
CA HIS A 28 11.84 -3.08 7.27
C HIS A 28 10.70 -2.07 7.50
N TYR A 29 9.76 -2.44 8.35
CA TYR A 29 8.61 -1.57 8.66
C TYR A 29 9.01 -0.20 9.24
N GLU A 30 10.15 -0.11 9.92
CA GLU A 30 10.70 1.11 10.53
C GLU A 30 10.99 2.22 9.51
N VAL A 31 11.26 1.87 8.25
CA VAL A 31 11.48 2.83 7.14
C VAL A 31 10.27 2.91 6.18
N GLY A 32 9.11 2.41 6.62
CA GLY A 32 7.87 2.45 5.83
C GLY A 32 7.69 1.28 4.86
N GLY A 33 8.53 0.25 4.94
CA GLY A 33 8.45 -0.97 4.15
C GLY A 33 9.41 -1.01 2.96
N LEU A 34 10.17 -2.10 2.87
CA LEU A 34 11.01 -2.45 1.73
C LEU A 34 10.59 -3.81 1.18
N THR A 35 11.16 -4.19 0.04
CA THR A 35 10.96 -5.50 -0.61
C THR A 35 11.24 -6.65 0.38
N PRO A 36 10.27 -7.53 0.62
CA PRO A 36 10.48 -8.69 1.47
C PRO A 36 11.23 -9.80 0.73
N PRO A 37 11.92 -10.71 1.45
CA PRO A 37 12.50 -11.90 0.84
C PRO A 37 11.43 -12.74 0.12
N VAL A 38 11.73 -13.17 -1.10
CA VAL A 38 10.80 -13.98 -1.94
C VAL A 38 10.34 -15.25 -1.20
N GLU A 39 11.23 -15.91 -0.47
CA GLU A 39 10.88 -17.11 0.30
C GLU A 39 9.85 -16.83 1.40
N MET A 40 9.91 -15.66 2.05
CA MET A 40 8.90 -15.28 3.04
C MET A 40 7.52 -15.10 2.37
N VAL A 41 7.46 -14.44 1.22
CA VAL A 41 6.21 -14.26 0.47
C VAL A 41 5.63 -15.60 0.04
N LYS A 42 6.48 -16.51 -0.46
CA LYS A 42 6.11 -17.87 -0.85
C LYS A 42 5.56 -18.67 0.33
N GLU A 43 6.19 -18.57 1.50
CA GLU A 43 5.71 -19.25 2.69
C GLU A 43 4.38 -18.67 3.21
N ILE A 44 4.19 -17.35 3.12
CA ILE A 44 2.92 -16.70 3.47
C ILE A 44 1.83 -17.17 2.48
N ALA A 45 2.08 -17.12 1.17
CA ALA A 45 1.12 -17.55 0.15
C ALA A 45 0.69 -19.02 0.31
N ALA A 46 1.56 -19.89 0.83
CA ALA A 46 1.22 -21.27 1.12
C ALA A 46 0.33 -21.46 2.37
N ARG A 47 0.20 -20.44 3.24
CA ARG A 47 -0.48 -20.53 4.54
C ARG A 47 -1.76 -19.74 4.65
N VAL A 48 -1.92 -18.69 3.86
CA VAL A 48 -3.12 -17.84 3.86
C VAL A 48 -3.82 -17.91 2.50
N LYS A 49 -5.11 -17.59 2.48
CA LYS A 49 -5.95 -17.63 1.26
C LYS A 49 -6.39 -16.26 0.79
N ILE A 50 -6.21 -15.24 1.61
CA ILE A 50 -6.56 -13.86 1.27
C ILE A 50 -5.52 -13.27 0.31
N PRO A 51 -5.91 -12.33 -0.57
CA PRO A 51 -5.02 -11.68 -1.52
C PRO A 51 -3.80 -11.05 -0.88
N LEU A 52 -2.66 -11.10 -1.58
CA LEU A 52 -1.39 -10.52 -1.14
C LEU A 52 -0.99 -9.37 -2.05
N ARG A 53 -0.65 -8.23 -1.48
CA ARG A 53 0.10 -7.14 -2.11
C ARG A 53 1.51 -7.15 -1.55
N VAL A 54 2.52 -7.04 -2.41
CA VAL A 54 3.92 -7.20 -1.99
C VAL A 54 4.71 -5.95 -2.34
N MET A 55 5.43 -5.40 -1.37
CA MET A 55 6.28 -4.23 -1.56
C MET A 55 7.41 -4.51 -2.55
N VAL A 56 7.61 -3.60 -3.50
CA VAL A 56 8.73 -3.56 -4.44
C VAL A 56 9.40 -2.20 -4.30
N ARG A 57 10.34 -2.11 -3.34
CA ARG A 57 11.09 -0.93 -2.97
C ARG A 57 12.40 -1.37 -2.31
N GLU A 58 13.54 -1.00 -2.86
CA GLU A 58 14.85 -1.48 -2.43
C GLU A 58 15.54 -0.56 -1.42
N SER A 59 15.21 0.73 -1.45
CA SER A 59 15.84 1.76 -0.63
C SER A 59 14.82 2.74 -0.04
N GLU A 60 15.25 3.52 0.95
CA GLU A 60 14.39 4.48 1.65
C GLU A 60 13.94 5.67 0.77
N PRO A 61 14.80 6.26 -0.08
CA PRO A 61 14.37 7.27 -1.04
C PRO A 61 13.40 6.69 -2.10
N PHE A 62 12.46 7.52 -2.56
CA PHE A 62 11.57 7.15 -3.67
C PHE A 62 12.21 7.41 -5.04
N GLU A 63 13.34 8.12 -5.08
CA GLU A 63 14.12 8.35 -6.29
C GLU A 63 15.17 7.23 -6.47
N VAL A 64 15.11 6.54 -7.61
CA VAL A 64 16.01 5.45 -7.97
C VAL A 64 16.85 5.86 -9.17
N ARG A 65 18.16 5.95 -9.02
CA ARG A 65 19.08 6.34 -10.08
C ARG A 65 20.08 5.24 -10.48
N ASP A 66 20.26 4.26 -9.62
CA ASP A 66 21.20 3.17 -9.83
C ASP A 66 20.57 2.05 -10.68
N GLU A 67 21.15 1.76 -11.83
CA GLU A 67 20.67 0.70 -12.73
C GLU A 67 20.67 -0.68 -12.06
N ALA A 68 21.60 -0.93 -11.13
CA ALA A 68 21.61 -2.18 -10.37
C ALA A 68 20.41 -2.28 -9.39
N GLU A 69 19.97 -1.16 -8.83
CA GLU A 69 18.75 -1.11 -8.02
C GLU A 69 17.52 -1.35 -8.89
N ILE A 70 17.44 -0.70 -10.06
CA ILE A 70 16.34 -0.91 -11.02
C ILE A 70 16.23 -2.38 -11.41
N GLU A 71 17.37 -3.05 -11.69
CA GLU A 71 17.36 -4.47 -12.02
C GLU A 71 16.84 -5.34 -10.85
N ARG A 72 17.21 -5.02 -9.60
CA ARG A 72 16.67 -5.73 -8.41
C ARG A 72 15.15 -5.54 -8.29
N LEU A 73 14.63 -4.31 -8.48
CA LEU A 73 13.19 -4.04 -8.50
C LEU A 73 12.48 -4.88 -9.57
N CYS A 74 13.03 -4.94 -10.78
CA CYS A 74 12.50 -5.77 -11.87
C CYS A 74 12.55 -7.28 -11.54
N GLN A 75 13.61 -7.77 -10.92
CA GLN A 75 13.73 -9.15 -10.49
C GLN A 75 12.70 -9.51 -9.42
N SER A 76 12.52 -8.65 -8.43
CA SER A 76 11.51 -8.81 -7.38
C SER A 76 10.10 -8.83 -7.96
N ALA A 77 9.78 -7.90 -8.88
CA ALA A 77 8.48 -7.85 -9.55
C ALA A 77 8.17 -9.14 -10.32
N ARG A 78 9.15 -9.68 -11.09
CA ARG A 78 9.01 -10.98 -11.79
C ARG A 78 8.78 -12.12 -10.80
N ALA A 79 9.60 -12.20 -9.76
CA ALA A 79 9.51 -13.28 -8.78
C ALA A 79 8.16 -13.30 -8.05
N PHE A 80 7.62 -12.13 -7.69
CA PHE A 80 6.31 -12.05 -7.05
C PHE A 80 5.16 -12.35 -8.03
N ALA A 81 5.28 -11.95 -9.30
CA ALA A 81 4.29 -12.33 -10.31
C ALA A 81 4.23 -13.84 -10.53
N GLU A 82 5.36 -14.56 -10.41
CA GLU A 82 5.40 -16.03 -10.49
C GLU A 82 4.72 -16.72 -9.29
N LEU A 83 4.57 -16.02 -8.16
CA LEU A 83 3.85 -16.51 -6.97
C LEU A 83 2.35 -16.23 -7.03
N ASP A 84 1.84 -15.68 -8.14
CA ASP A 84 0.42 -15.34 -8.35
C ASP A 84 -0.15 -14.42 -7.25
N VAL A 85 0.62 -13.43 -6.81
CA VAL A 85 0.15 -12.43 -5.87
C VAL A 85 -0.88 -11.51 -6.51
N ASP A 86 -1.82 -10.97 -5.73
CA ASP A 86 -2.86 -10.03 -6.20
C ASP A 86 -2.25 -8.75 -6.80
N GLY A 87 -1.15 -8.29 -6.22
CA GLY A 87 -0.50 -7.09 -6.72
C GLY A 87 0.83 -6.75 -6.08
N LEU A 88 1.46 -5.75 -6.66
CA LEU A 88 2.67 -5.11 -6.15
C LEU A 88 2.32 -3.81 -5.41
N VAL A 89 3.18 -3.37 -4.51
CA VAL A 89 3.13 -2.05 -3.88
C VAL A 89 4.41 -1.32 -4.24
N LEU A 90 4.31 -0.21 -4.94
CA LEU A 90 5.45 0.50 -5.49
C LEU A 90 5.16 1.99 -5.69
N GLY A 91 6.18 2.78 -6.00
CA GLY A 91 6.04 4.19 -6.31
C GLY A 91 7.43 4.79 -6.47
N PHE A 92 7.67 5.44 -7.61
CA PHE A 92 8.97 6.00 -7.96
C PHE A 92 8.81 7.46 -8.31
N LEU A 93 9.74 8.29 -7.84
CA LEU A 93 9.72 9.73 -8.03
C LEU A 93 11.03 10.20 -8.67
N LEU A 94 10.94 11.31 -9.38
CA LEU A 94 12.07 12.11 -9.85
C LEU A 94 12.01 13.49 -9.23
N GLY A 95 13.15 14.05 -8.87
CA GLY A 95 13.24 15.45 -8.47
C GLY A 95 12.98 16.36 -9.68
N GLY A 96 11.95 17.20 -9.60
CA GLY A 96 11.60 18.20 -10.59
C GLY A 96 11.93 19.62 -10.13
N GLU A 97 11.87 20.59 -11.02
CA GLU A 97 12.14 22.01 -10.74
C GLU A 97 11.18 22.60 -9.67
N HIS A 98 9.95 22.10 -9.64
CA HIS A 98 8.88 22.58 -8.76
C HIS A 98 8.44 21.53 -7.71
N GLY A 99 9.29 20.56 -7.40
CA GLY A 99 9.01 19.44 -6.49
C GLY A 99 9.11 18.10 -7.21
N ASN A 100 8.76 17.03 -6.49
CA ASN A 100 8.82 15.69 -7.04
C ASN A 100 7.74 15.47 -8.12
N ILE A 101 8.08 14.65 -9.11
CA ILE A 101 7.16 14.15 -10.15
C ILE A 101 7.22 12.62 -10.19
N ILE A 102 6.20 11.98 -10.76
CA ILE A 102 6.19 10.52 -10.93
C ILE A 102 7.25 10.13 -11.96
N ASP A 103 8.09 9.13 -11.63
CA ASP A 103 8.96 8.48 -12.61
C ASP A 103 8.14 7.47 -13.43
N HIS A 104 7.48 7.96 -14.47
CA HIS A 104 6.65 7.15 -15.35
C HIS A 104 7.44 6.08 -16.12
N ASP A 105 8.69 6.36 -16.48
CA ASP A 105 9.54 5.44 -17.24
C ASP A 105 9.94 4.25 -16.35
N LEU A 106 10.40 4.52 -15.14
CA LEU A 106 10.73 3.46 -14.19
C LEU A 106 9.49 2.68 -13.78
N LEU A 107 8.37 3.37 -13.52
CA LEU A 107 7.10 2.75 -13.16
C LEU A 107 6.65 1.77 -14.26
N ALA A 108 6.65 2.21 -15.53
CA ALA A 108 6.30 1.36 -16.65
C ALA A 108 7.27 0.17 -16.82
N ARG A 109 8.57 0.40 -16.60
CA ARG A 109 9.62 -0.63 -16.70
C ARG A 109 9.41 -1.74 -15.66
N VAL A 110 9.15 -1.38 -14.40
CA VAL A 110 8.92 -2.36 -13.32
C VAL A 110 7.59 -3.08 -13.53
N LEU A 111 6.52 -2.37 -13.87
CA LEU A 111 5.20 -2.97 -14.16
C LEU A 111 5.25 -3.93 -15.35
N ALA A 112 6.06 -3.65 -16.37
CA ALA A 112 6.24 -4.58 -17.50
C ALA A 112 6.90 -5.91 -17.10
N CYS A 113 7.58 -5.97 -15.95
CA CYS A 113 8.13 -7.22 -15.40
C CYS A 113 7.08 -8.13 -14.78
N ALA A 114 5.87 -7.59 -14.48
CA ALA A 114 4.73 -8.32 -13.91
C ALA A 114 3.43 -7.94 -14.65
N PRO A 115 3.28 -8.25 -15.95
CA PRO A 115 2.27 -7.64 -16.83
C PRO A 115 0.81 -7.92 -16.46
N ASN A 116 0.54 -9.01 -15.73
CA ASN A 116 -0.81 -9.40 -15.33
C ASN A 116 -1.11 -9.10 -13.84
N THR A 117 -0.18 -8.47 -13.15
CA THR A 117 -0.27 -8.19 -11.71
C THR A 117 -0.74 -6.75 -11.50
N LYS A 118 -1.68 -6.53 -10.60
CA LYS A 118 -2.13 -5.19 -10.21
C LYS A 118 -1.07 -4.45 -9.39
N ALA A 119 -1.26 -3.15 -9.19
CA ALA A 119 -0.33 -2.38 -8.38
C ALA A 119 -1.04 -1.32 -7.53
N THR A 120 -0.55 -1.15 -6.30
CA THR A 120 -0.84 -0.02 -5.44
C THR A 120 0.31 0.99 -5.56
N PHE A 121 0.03 2.24 -5.92
CA PHE A 121 1.00 3.31 -5.77
C PHE A 121 1.04 3.73 -4.29
N HIS A 122 2.19 3.55 -3.66
CA HIS A 122 2.32 3.74 -2.22
C HIS A 122 2.44 5.21 -1.81
N ARG A 123 2.82 5.47 -0.55
CA ARG A 123 2.87 6.81 0.04
C ARG A 123 3.89 7.78 -0.57
N ALA A 124 4.68 7.40 -1.58
CA ALA A 124 5.39 8.35 -2.45
C ALA A 124 4.43 9.40 -3.04
N PHE A 125 3.15 9.06 -3.18
CA PHE A 125 2.07 9.99 -3.54
C PHE A 125 2.04 11.27 -2.69
N GLU A 126 2.39 11.17 -1.41
CA GLU A 126 2.36 12.31 -0.46
C GLU A 126 3.48 13.32 -0.68
N GLU A 127 4.50 12.96 -1.45
CA GLU A 127 5.60 13.87 -1.82
C GLU A 127 5.37 14.59 -3.15
N LEU A 128 4.25 14.33 -3.81
CA LEU A 128 3.88 15.02 -5.04
C LEU A 128 3.16 16.34 -4.72
N PRO A 129 3.59 17.47 -5.35
CA PRO A 129 3.01 18.79 -5.07
C PRO A 129 1.57 18.94 -5.56
N GLU A 130 1.19 18.19 -6.60
CA GLU A 130 -0.11 18.28 -7.26
C GLU A 130 -0.86 16.95 -7.20
N PRO A 131 -1.43 16.56 -6.04
CA PRO A 131 -2.00 15.22 -5.84
C PRO A 131 -3.18 14.92 -6.76
N PHE A 132 -3.97 15.91 -7.15
CA PHE A 132 -5.10 15.69 -8.07
C PHE A 132 -4.63 15.35 -9.48
N SER A 133 -3.59 16.02 -9.99
CA SER A 133 -2.96 15.69 -11.26
C SER A 133 -2.35 14.29 -11.21
N ALA A 134 -1.67 13.97 -10.12
CA ALA A 134 -1.05 12.66 -9.90
C ALA A 134 -2.07 11.50 -9.94
N ILE A 135 -3.26 11.66 -9.36
CA ILE A 135 -4.33 10.66 -9.46
C ILE A 135 -4.70 10.42 -10.92
N VAL A 136 -4.84 11.48 -11.73
CA VAL A 136 -5.14 11.36 -13.16
C VAL A 136 -3.99 10.70 -13.92
N GLU A 137 -2.75 11.10 -13.65
CA GLU A 137 -1.56 10.52 -14.30
C GLU A 137 -1.41 9.02 -14.02
N MET A 138 -1.68 8.59 -12.79
CA MET A 138 -1.64 7.16 -12.42
C MET A 138 -2.68 6.33 -13.18
N SER A 139 -3.82 6.91 -13.58
CA SER A 139 -4.84 6.23 -14.36
C SER A 139 -4.37 5.84 -15.78
N PHE A 140 -3.26 6.40 -16.26
CA PHE A 140 -2.62 5.99 -17.53
C PHE A 140 -1.82 4.69 -17.41
N HIS A 141 -1.62 4.17 -16.20
CA HIS A 141 -1.02 2.87 -15.95
C HIS A 141 -2.10 1.85 -15.59
N PRO A 142 -2.57 1.00 -16.52
CA PRO A 142 -3.76 0.15 -16.30
C PRO A 142 -3.62 -0.87 -15.15
N GLN A 143 -2.40 -1.13 -14.71
CA GLN A 143 -2.11 -2.02 -13.59
C GLN A 143 -2.30 -1.32 -12.25
N ILE A 144 -2.16 0.02 -12.18
CA ILE A 144 -2.37 0.77 -10.94
C ILE A 144 -3.88 0.86 -10.70
N ASP A 145 -4.34 0.17 -9.68
CA ASP A 145 -5.74 0.14 -9.28
C ASP A 145 -5.99 0.79 -7.91
N ARG A 146 -4.91 1.19 -7.20
CA ARG A 146 -4.98 1.84 -5.87
C ARG A 146 -3.90 2.88 -5.67
N ILE A 147 -4.25 3.88 -4.87
CA ILE A 147 -3.31 4.85 -4.31
C ILE A 147 -3.42 4.77 -2.79
N LEU A 148 -2.29 4.46 -2.13
CA LEU A 148 -2.17 4.45 -0.68
C LEU A 148 -1.73 5.83 -0.18
N THR A 149 -2.55 6.46 0.65
CA THR A 149 -2.24 7.78 1.21
C THR A 149 -2.84 7.99 2.60
N SER A 150 -2.18 8.83 3.41
CA SER A 150 -2.72 9.40 4.64
C SER A 150 -3.38 10.77 4.42
N GLY A 151 -3.35 11.32 3.22
CA GLY A 151 -3.75 12.71 2.95
C GLY A 151 -2.76 13.75 3.50
N GLY A 152 -1.48 13.38 3.68
CA GLY A 152 -0.42 14.29 4.14
C GLY A 152 -0.34 14.46 5.66
N SER A 153 0.29 15.54 6.12
CA SER A 153 0.71 15.75 7.53
C SER A 153 -0.32 16.41 8.44
N ARG A 154 -1.46 16.88 7.93
CA ARG A 154 -2.52 17.51 8.74
C ARG A 154 -3.22 16.50 9.65
N ASP A 155 -4.00 16.99 10.62
CA ASP A 155 -4.85 16.14 11.46
C ASP A 155 -6.00 15.51 10.66
N TRP A 156 -6.46 14.34 11.06
CA TRP A 156 -7.47 13.58 10.32
C TRP A 156 -8.78 14.33 10.04
N PRO A 157 -9.35 15.11 10.98
CA PRO A 157 -10.56 15.89 10.70
C PRO A 157 -10.40 16.91 9.55
N ASP A 158 -9.20 17.47 9.40
CA ASP A 158 -8.90 18.49 8.38
C ASP A 158 -8.69 17.90 6.97
N LYS A 159 -8.64 16.57 6.86
CA LYS A 159 -8.45 15.83 5.60
C LYS A 159 -9.76 15.34 4.96
N VAL A 160 -10.89 15.45 5.67
CA VAL A 160 -12.19 14.88 5.23
C VAL A 160 -12.59 15.40 3.86
N GLU A 161 -12.52 16.73 3.64
CA GLU A 161 -12.87 17.33 2.36
C GLU A 161 -11.90 16.94 1.24
N GLU A 162 -10.62 16.77 1.56
CA GLU A 162 -9.60 16.34 0.61
C GLU A 162 -9.82 14.90 0.16
N PHE A 163 -10.10 13.97 1.08
CA PHE A 163 -10.46 12.61 0.72
C PHE A 163 -11.74 12.55 -0.14
N ALA A 164 -12.74 13.38 0.17
CA ALA A 164 -13.91 13.51 -0.69
C ALA A 164 -13.56 14.03 -2.10
N ALA A 165 -12.57 14.92 -2.21
CA ALA A 165 -12.08 15.42 -3.50
C ALA A 165 -11.26 14.34 -4.24
N TYR A 166 -10.40 13.58 -3.55
CA TYR A 166 -9.67 12.45 -4.15
C TYR A 166 -10.63 11.42 -4.76
N LEU A 167 -11.69 11.04 -4.05
CA LEU A 167 -12.71 10.12 -4.57
C LEU A 167 -13.38 10.63 -5.84
N ARG A 168 -13.64 11.95 -5.93
CA ARG A 168 -14.24 12.55 -7.15
C ARG A 168 -13.29 12.52 -8.35
N VAL A 169 -11.98 12.68 -8.12
CA VAL A 169 -10.96 12.67 -9.19
C VAL A 169 -10.61 11.25 -9.61
N ALA A 170 -10.46 10.35 -8.65
CA ALA A 170 -10.11 8.95 -8.89
C ALA A 170 -11.18 8.18 -9.70
N GLN A 171 -12.45 8.61 -9.62
CA GLN A 171 -13.58 7.99 -10.31
C GLN A 171 -13.66 6.47 -10.03
N SER A 172 -13.92 5.65 -11.07
CA SER A 172 -14.06 4.20 -10.94
C SER A 172 -12.79 3.41 -11.22
N ASN A 173 -11.69 4.07 -11.57
CA ASN A 173 -10.50 3.41 -12.08
C ASN A 173 -9.43 3.18 -11.00
N ILE A 174 -9.41 4.01 -9.97
CA ILE A 174 -8.43 3.95 -8.89
C ILE A 174 -9.17 4.02 -7.55
N GLU A 175 -8.91 3.06 -6.68
CA GLU A 175 -9.41 3.10 -5.30
C GLU A 175 -8.45 3.89 -4.40
N ILE A 176 -9.00 4.70 -3.52
CA ILE A 176 -8.23 5.40 -2.50
C ILE A 176 -8.14 4.51 -1.26
N LEU A 177 -6.93 4.00 -1.02
CA LEU A 177 -6.59 3.18 0.15
C LEU A 177 -6.03 4.08 1.25
N VAL A 178 -6.75 4.22 2.36
CA VAL A 178 -6.36 5.11 3.46
C VAL A 178 -5.41 4.41 4.41
N GLY A 179 -4.18 4.94 4.55
CA GLY A 179 -3.14 4.41 5.42
C GLY A 179 -2.41 5.50 6.22
N GLY A 180 -1.28 5.13 6.84
CA GLY A 180 -0.44 6.12 7.56
C GLY A 180 -1.00 6.54 8.92
N GLY A 181 -1.44 5.58 9.74
CA GLY A 181 -1.98 5.84 11.07
C GLY A 181 -3.47 5.55 11.21
N THR A 182 -4.02 4.80 10.25
CA THR A 182 -5.42 4.37 10.29
C THR A 182 -5.73 3.50 11.51
N ASP A 183 -6.76 3.89 12.22
CA ASP A 183 -7.33 3.19 13.37
C ASP A 183 -8.87 3.24 13.35
N ALA A 184 -9.52 2.86 14.45
CA ALA A 184 -10.97 2.88 14.56
C ALA A 184 -11.59 4.28 14.44
N GLU A 185 -10.90 5.32 14.85
CA GLU A 185 -11.38 6.71 14.77
C GLU A 185 -11.34 7.21 13.33
N VAL A 186 -10.24 6.95 12.63
CA VAL A 186 -10.07 7.27 11.21
C VAL A 186 -11.11 6.53 10.34
N ILE A 187 -11.36 5.26 10.62
CA ILE A 187 -12.38 4.48 9.91
C ILE A 187 -13.78 5.12 10.10
N ARG A 188 -14.17 5.45 11.36
CA ARG A 188 -15.45 6.11 11.63
C ARG A 188 -15.58 7.48 10.96
N LEU A 189 -14.47 8.21 10.86
CA LEU A 189 -14.44 9.53 10.27
C LEU A 189 -14.58 9.48 8.74
N LEU A 190 -13.84 8.59 8.06
CA LEU A 190 -13.73 8.60 6.61
C LEU A 190 -14.69 7.66 5.89
N LYS A 191 -15.21 6.63 6.56
CA LYS A 191 -16.23 5.74 5.96
C LYS A 191 -17.49 6.49 5.50
N PRO A 192 -18.08 7.45 6.25
CA PRO A 192 -19.22 8.26 5.78
C PRO A 192 -18.89 9.16 4.58
N VAL A 193 -17.62 9.48 4.36
CA VAL A 193 -17.13 10.25 3.19
C VAL A 193 -17.19 9.43 1.89
N GLY A 194 -17.22 8.11 2.02
CA GLY A 194 -17.24 7.17 0.90
C GLY A 194 -15.96 6.35 0.76
N ILE A 195 -14.99 6.50 1.67
CA ILE A 195 -13.80 5.64 1.72
C ILE A 195 -14.23 4.21 2.03
N ARG A 196 -13.73 3.27 1.22
CA ARG A 196 -14.08 1.84 1.29
C ARG A 196 -12.90 0.95 1.64
N GLU A 197 -11.68 1.44 1.49
CA GLU A 197 -10.45 0.67 1.69
C GLU A 197 -9.55 1.31 2.76
N PHE A 198 -9.17 0.52 3.75
CA PHE A 198 -8.38 0.95 4.90
C PHE A 198 -7.17 0.05 5.06
N HIS A 199 -6.00 0.68 5.13
CA HIS A 199 -4.71 0.04 5.32
C HIS A 199 -4.23 0.29 6.75
N VAL A 200 -3.96 -0.78 7.49
CA VAL A 200 -3.69 -0.72 8.93
C VAL A 200 -2.41 -1.47 9.29
N GLY A 201 -1.55 -0.77 10.01
CA GLY A 201 -0.33 -1.35 10.57
C GLY A 201 -0.38 -1.43 12.09
N LYS A 202 0.04 -0.36 12.79
CA LYS A 202 0.24 -0.34 14.26
C LYS A 202 -1.03 -0.61 15.06
N ALA A 203 -2.20 -0.12 14.61
CA ALA A 203 -3.44 -0.18 15.40
C ALA A 203 -3.89 -1.61 15.75
N VAL A 204 -3.50 -2.60 14.94
CA VAL A 204 -3.83 -4.02 15.18
C VAL A 204 -2.70 -4.80 15.86
N ARG A 205 -1.58 -4.13 16.19
CA ARG A 205 -0.42 -4.77 16.81
C ARG A 205 -0.43 -4.64 18.34
N GLU A 206 0.29 -5.53 19.00
CA GLU A 206 0.52 -5.47 20.43
C GLU A 206 1.20 -4.15 20.81
N GLY A 207 0.67 -3.47 21.83
CA GLY A 207 1.17 -2.16 22.26
C GLY A 207 1.07 -1.04 21.21
N GLN A 208 0.41 -1.27 20.07
CA GLN A 208 0.37 -0.34 18.93
C GLN A 208 1.76 0.05 18.41
N ARG A 209 2.71 -0.89 18.46
CA ARG A 209 4.10 -0.72 18.06
C ARG A 209 4.37 -1.43 16.74
N ILE A 210 5.35 -0.92 15.96
CA ILE A 210 5.75 -1.53 14.68
C ILE A 210 6.39 -2.92 14.86
N ASP A 211 7.05 -3.16 16.01
CA ASP A 211 7.67 -4.43 16.39
C ASP A 211 6.74 -5.36 17.20
N GLY A 212 5.51 -4.94 17.49
CA GLY A 212 4.49 -5.77 18.12
C GLY A 212 3.89 -6.79 17.13
N VAL A 213 3.44 -7.95 17.64
CA VAL A 213 2.75 -8.96 16.81
C VAL A 213 1.35 -8.52 16.45
N VAL A 214 0.83 -8.93 15.29
CA VAL A 214 -0.55 -8.69 14.89
C VAL A 214 -1.49 -9.51 15.78
N LEU A 215 -2.55 -8.86 16.27
CA LEU A 215 -3.55 -9.45 17.14
C LEU A 215 -4.88 -9.66 16.38
N ALA A 216 -5.28 -10.91 16.16
CA ALA A 216 -6.46 -11.28 15.40
C ALA A 216 -7.76 -10.66 15.96
N ASN A 217 -7.87 -10.48 17.28
CA ASN A 217 -9.04 -9.82 17.88
C ASN A 217 -9.13 -8.34 17.50
N LYS A 218 -8.01 -7.61 17.44
CA LYS A 218 -7.97 -6.20 16.98
C LYS A 218 -8.28 -6.07 15.49
N VAL A 219 -7.80 -6.99 14.67
CA VAL A 219 -8.18 -7.04 13.25
C VAL A 219 -9.69 -7.22 13.12
N ARG A 220 -10.29 -8.16 13.89
CA ARG A 220 -11.74 -8.42 13.88
C ARG A 220 -12.55 -7.22 14.35
N GLU A 221 -12.07 -6.48 15.34
CA GLU A 221 -12.71 -5.24 15.81
C GLU A 221 -12.81 -4.20 14.68
N LEU A 222 -11.70 -3.95 13.95
CA LEU A 222 -11.70 -3.02 12.83
C LEU A 222 -12.52 -3.54 11.64
N LYS A 223 -12.46 -4.84 11.35
CA LYS A 223 -13.24 -5.46 10.29
C LYS A 223 -14.75 -5.28 10.56
N THR A 224 -15.20 -5.55 11.77
CA THR A 224 -16.61 -5.35 12.17
C THR A 224 -17.04 -3.89 11.98
N LEU A 225 -16.19 -2.93 12.31
CA LEU A 225 -16.48 -1.51 12.14
C LEU A 225 -16.63 -1.10 10.66
N ILE A 226 -15.85 -1.71 9.77
CA ILE A 226 -15.92 -1.46 8.32
C ILE A 226 -17.23 -2.05 7.75
N GLU A 227 -17.71 -3.17 8.25
CA GLU A 227 -18.90 -3.87 7.76
C GLU A 227 -20.23 -3.28 8.25
N GLN A 228 -20.23 -2.58 9.39
CA GLN A 228 -21.41 -1.85 9.91
C GLN A 228 -21.82 -0.67 9.04
#